data_9a6fede0ff488fe46cbd432beabea1a1
#
_entry.id   9a6fede0ff488fe46cbd432beabea1a1
#
_cell.length_a   1.000
_cell.length_b   1.000
_cell.length_c   1.000
_cell.angle_alpha   90.00
_cell.angle_beta   90.00
_cell.angle_gamma   90.00
#
_symmetry.space_group_name_H-M   'P 1'
#
loop_
_entity.id
_entity.type
_entity.pdbx_description
1 polymer ?
#
loop_
_entity_poly.entity_id
_entity_poly.type
_entity_poly.pdbx_seq_one_letter_code
_entity_poly.pdbx_strand_id
1 'polypeptide(L)' 'MISYEPFWRYIQEHKISTYQLIGYGITPDSIQRLRSGKNISTRTLDRLCAELDCNVSDIMVYIPDGR' A
#
# COMPACT_ATOMS: atom_id res chain seq x y z
N MET A 1 -1.55 14.31 6.63
CA MET A 1 -2.31 13.33 5.84
C MET A 1 -1.48 12.06 5.62
N ILE A 2 -2.14 10.96 5.41
CA ILE A 2 -1.45 9.71 5.10
C ILE A 2 -1.21 9.64 3.59
N SER A 3 0.00 9.27 3.20
CA SER A 3 0.36 9.07 1.82
C SER A 3 0.77 7.61 1.58
N TYR A 4 0.32 7.03 0.48
CA TYR A 4 0.73 5.69 0.07
C TYR A 4 1.84 5.71 -0.98
N GLU A 5 2.49 6.83 -1.15
CA GLU A 5 3.59 6.95 -2.10
C GLU A 5 4.69 5.91 -1.84
N PRO A 6 5.08 5.63 -0.58
CA PRO A 6 6.07 4.58 -0.34
C PRO A 6 5.66 3.23 -0.91
N PHE A 7 4.37 2.86 -0.80
CA PHE A 7 3.86 1.61 -1.35
C PHE A 7 4.07 1.53 -2.86
N TRP A 8 3.68 2.59 -3.59
CA TRP A 8 3.82 2.58 -5.05
C TRP A 8 5.28 2.53 -5.48
N ARG A 9 6.14 3.21 -4.74
CA ARG A 9 7.59 3.16 -4.99
C ARG A 9 8.13 1.76 -4.73
N TYR A 10 7.70 1.14 -3.63
CA TYR A 10 8.15 -0.19 -3.24
C TYR A 10 7.82 -1.22 -4.32
N ILE A 11 6.56 -1.27 -4.77
CA ILE A 11 6.17 -2.26 -5.77
C ILE A 11 6.82 -1.98 -7.12
N GLN A 12 7.08 -0.73 -7.44
CA GLN A 12 7.78 -0.38 -8.68
C GLN A 12 9.24 -0.86 -8.62
N GLU A 13 9.91 -0.63 -7.51
CA GLU A 13 11.31 -1.05 -7.33
C GLU A 13 11.44 -2.56 -7.34
N HIS A 14 10.47 -3.28 -6.79
CA HIS A 14 10.48 -4.73 -6.72
C HIS A 14 9.77 -5.38 -7.92
N LYS A 15 9.34 -4.58 -8.88
CA LYS A 15 8.68 -5.04 -10.10
C LYS A 15 7.46 -5.91 -9.81
N ILE A 16 6.66 -5.49 -8.83
CA ILE A 16 5.44 -6.17 -8.44
C ILE A 16 4.28 -5.48 -9.14
N SER A 17 3.46 -6.25 -9.86
CA SER A 17 2.29 -5.70 -10.53
C SER A 17 1.08 -5.70 -9.60
N THR A 18 0.09 -4.85 -9.89
CA THR A 18 -1.18 -4.88 -9.15
C THR A 18 -1.89 -6.21 -9.36
N TYR A 19 -1.67 -6.85 -10.49
CA TYR A 19 -2.20 -8.18 -10.76
C TYR A 19 -1.67 -9.21 -9.77
N GLN A 20 -0.38 -9.13 -9.44
CA GLN A 20 0.21 -10.02 -8.44
C GLN A 20 -0.39 -9.76 -7.05
N LEU A 21 -0.71 -8.52 -6.73
CA LEU A 21 -1.33 -8.18 -5.46
C LEU A 21 -2.70 -8.87 -5.32
N ILE A 22 -3.46 -8.93 -6.40
CA ILE A 22 -4.75 -9.63 -6.39
C ILE A 22 -4.52 -11.11 -6.08
N GLY A 23 -3.48 -11.70 -6.64
CA GLY A 23 -3.10 -13.08 -6.35
C GLY A 23 -2.71 -13.31 -4.90
N TYR A 24 -2.25 -12.27 -4.21
CA TYR A 24 -1.91 -12.34 -2.78
C TYR A 24 -3.13 -12.12 -1.88
N GLY A 25 -4.30 -11.91 -2.45
CA GLY A 25 -5.52 -11.69 -1.67
C GLY A 25 -5.84 -10.24 -1.40
N ILE A 26 -5.14 -9.31 -2.05
CA ILE A 26 -5.45 -7.88 -1.97
C ILE A 26 -6.58 -7.60 -2.96
N THR A 27 -7.71 -7.09 -2.48
CA THR A 27 -8.87 -6.89 -3.34
C THR A 27 -8.66 -5.72 -4.30
N PRO A 28 -9.33 -5.73 -5.47
CA PRO A 28 -9.29 -4.58 -6.37
C PRO A 28 -9.75 -3.28 -5.69
N ASP A 29 -10.73 -3.36 -4.78
CA ASP A 29 -11.18 -2.19 -4.04
C ASP A 29 -10.06 -1.62 -3.18
N SER A 30 -9.31 -2.48 -2.49
CA SER A 30 -8.18 -2.02 -1.68
C SER A 30 -7.10 -1.38 -2.54
N ILE A 31 -6.83 -1.94 -3.71
CA ILE A 31 -5.84 -1.36 -4.64
C ILE A 31 -6.31 0.02 -5.10
N GLN A 32 -7.60 0.16 -5.38
CA GLN A 32 -8.16 1.45 -5.80
C GLN A 32 -8.06 2.49 -4.67
N ARG A 33 -8.28 2.06 -3.43
CA ARG A 33 -8.13 2.94 -2.27
C ARG A 33 -6.69 3.41 -2.11
N LEU A 34 -5.74 2.51 -2.30
CA LEU A 34 -4.32 2.87 -2.28
C LEU A 34 -3.99 3.87 -3.38
N ARG A 35 -4.60 3.72 -4.57
CA ARG A 35 -4.36 4.60 -5.70
C ARG A 35 -4.96 5.98 -5.51
N SER A 36 -6.13 6.06 -4.89
CA SER A 36 -6.84 7.33 -4.70
C SER A 36 -6.60 7.97 -3.34
N GLY A 37 -5.72 7.41 -2.52
CA GLY A 37 -5.39 7.97 -1.22
C GLY A 37 -6.46 7.78 -0.16
N LYS A 38 -7.37 6.83 -0.36
CA LYS A 38 -8.43 6.54 0.60
C LYS A 38 -7.95 5.56 1.67
N ASN A 39 -8.69 5.51 2.76
CA ASN A 39 -8.32 4.65 3.89
C ASN A 39 -8.41 3.18 3.54
N ILE A 40 -7.45 2.41 4.04
CA ILE A 40 -7.49 0.96 4.00
C ILE A 40 -7.61 0.44 5.44
N SER A 41 -8.12 -0.76 5.60
CA SER A 41 -8.19 -1.36 6.92
C SER A 41 -6.82 -1.83 7.38
N THR A 42 -6.65 -1.96 8.70
CA THR A 42 -5.41 -2.52 9.23
C THR A 42 -5.24 -3.98 8.83
N ARG A 43 -6.34 -4.69 8.55
CA ARG A 43 -6.28 -6.04 8.02
C ARG A 43 -5.62 -6.06 6.64
N THR A 44 -5.98 -5.12 5.77
CA THR A 44 -5.36 -4.99 4.46
C THR A 44 -3.89 -4.62 4.59
N LEU A 45 -3.58 -3.71 5.50
CA LEU A 45 -2.21 -3.31 5.78
C LEU A 45 -1.38 -4.49 6.27
N ASP A 46 -1.93 -5.28 7.20
CA ASP A 46 -1.27 -6.47 7.70
C ASP A 46 -0.97 -7.46 6.57
N ARG A 47 -1.94 -7.67 5.69
CA ARG A 47 -1.76 -8.57 4.55
C ARG A 47 -0.67 -8.06 3.60
N LEU A 48 -0.66 -6.78 3.32
CA LEU A 48 0.36 -6.19 2.47
C LEU A 48 1.76 -6.41 3.05
N CYS A 49 1.93 -6.12 4.33
CA CYS A 49 3.22 -6.30 4.99
C CYS A 49 3.65 -7.76 4.98
N ALA A 50 2.72 -8.68 5.24
CA ALA A 50 3.02 -10.10 5.26
C ALA A 50 3.40 -10.62 3.88
N GLU A 51 2.63 -10.27 2.86
CA GLU A 51 2.86 -10.80 1.50
C GLU A 51 4.06 -10.16 0.82
N LEU A 52 4.33 -8.89 1.10
CA LEU A 52 5.46 -8.19 0.51
C LEU A 52 6.71 -8.26 1.38
N ASP A 53 6.61 -8.85 2.55
CA ASP A 53 7.71 -8.97 3.52
C ASP A 53 8.33 -7.60 3.79
N CYS A 54 7.49 -6.65 4.17
CA CYS A 54 7.91 -5.28 4.41
C CYS A 54 7.28 -4.73 5.68
N ASN A 55 7.67 -3.51 6.04
CA ASN A 55 7.17 -2.82 7.21
C ASN A 55 6.06 -1.84 6.84
N VAL A 56 5.32 -1.35 7.84
CA VAL A 56 4.29 -0.33 7.63
C VAL A 56 4.87 0.90 6.95
N SER A 57 6.10 1.28 7.31
CA SER A 57 6.77 2.45 6.72
C SER A 57 7.08 2.29 5.24
N ASP A 58 7.07 1.06 4.72
CA ASP A 58 7.24 0.81 3.30
C ASP A 58 5.93 0.97 2.53
N ILE A 59 4.81 1.07 3.25
CA ILE A 59 3.46 1.16 2.66
C ILE A 59 2.94 2.59 2.74
N MET A 60 3.10 3.25 3.88
CA MET A 60 2.51 4.56 4.10
C MET A 60 3.40 5.44 4.97
N VAL A 61 3.15 6.74 4.87
CA VAL A 61 3.85 7.74 5.65
C VAL A 61 2.89 8.87 5.99
N TYR A 62 3.07 9.48 7.15
CA TYR A 62 2.31 10.65 7.52
C TYR A 62 3.02 11.91 7.01
N ILE A 63 2.28 12.73 6.30
CA ILE A 63 2.80 14.00 5.78
C ILE A 63 2.11 15.12 6.54
N PRO A 64 2.86 15.98 7.26
CA PRO A 64 2.27 17.13 7.94
C PRO A 64 1.59 18.09 6.96
N ASP A 65 0.62 18.85 7.46
CA ASP A 65 -0.23 19.74 6.67
C ASP A 65 0.50 20.96 6.09
N GLY A 66 1.77 20.97 5.96
CA GLY A 66 2.47 22.10 5.38
C GLY A 66 2.46 23.35 6.24
N ARG A 67 2.45 23.22 7.55
CA ARG A 67 2.53 24.35 8.47
C ARG A 67 3.95 24.56 8.94
#